data_e6b8fc5738b2595da5366fd2ab0ae3c3
#
_entry.id   e6b8fc5738b2595da5366fd2ab0ae3c3
#
_cell.length_a   1.000
_cell.length_b   1.000
_cell.length_c   1.000
_cell.angle_alpha   90.00
_cell.angle_beta   90.00
_cell.angle_gamma   90.00
#
_symmetry.space_group_name_H-M   'P 1'
#
loop_
_entity.id
_entity.type
_entity.pdbx_description
1 polymer ?
#
loop_
_entity_poly.entity_id
_entity_poly.type
_entity_poly.pdbx_seq_one_letter_code
_entity_poly.pdbx_strand_id
1 'polypeptide(L)'
;MTLFSRSGYNAVSLRDIAKASGANVGSLTYHFGSKAKLLREVYERHTVPMNARRRELLGEALRISDADQRLMAILRAYVVPAFVSSSEGDGGGAEFTRMRAVLSAEGNPDAQAIIADAFDETSRAFIKALSDCVPGAPLAGLVWRSQFLLGSLYYALINPERVTRLSGGTVDGNDREAAVNQIVEASYASFRSLALETRRSERA
;
A
#
# COMPACT_ATOMS: atom_id res chain seq x y z
N MET A 1 -6.56 -13.94 -7.03
CA MET A 1 -6.18 -13.18 -5.82
C MET A 1 -6.33 -14.00 -4.55
N THR A 2 -7.49 -14.56 -4.24
CA THR A 2 -7.82 -15.21 -2.97
C THR A 2 -6.81 -16.30 -2.53
N LEU A 3 -6.30 -17.10 -3.46
CA LEU A 3 -5.27 -18.11 -3.12
C LEU A 3 -3.97 -17.45 -2.64
N PHE A 4 -3.49 -16.45 -3.35
CA PHE A 4 -2.26 -15.76 -2.97
C PHE A 4 -2.40 -14.96 -1.67
N SER A 5 -3.57 -14.35 -1.41
CA SER A 5 -3.81 -13.63 -0.16
C SER A 5 -3.91 -14.54 1.07
N ARG A 6 -4.25 -15.82 0.88
CA ARG A 6 -4.38 -16.81 1.97
C ARG A 6 -3.12 -17.64 2.18
N SER A 7 -2.44 -18.02 1.10
CA SER A 7 -1.40 -19.05 1.16
C SER A 7 -0.03 -18.56 0.67
N GLY A 8 0.08 -17.30 0.25
CA GLY A 8 1.32 -16.75 -0.31
C GLY A 8 1.62 -17.24 -1.72
N TYR A 9 2.79 -16.85 -2.23
CA TYR A 9 3.24 -17.20 -3.57
C TYR A 9 3.82 -18.64 -3.61
N ASN A 10 4.65 -19.00 -2.64
CA ASN A 10 5.40 -20.26 -2.68
C ASN A 10 4.48 -21.48 -2.62
N ALA A 11 3.47 -21.45 -1.76
CA ALA A 11 2.55 -22.57 -1.56
C ALA A 11 1.49 -22.76 -2.65
N VAL A 12 1.32 -21.78 -3.56
CA VAL A 12 0.29 -21.82 -4.62
C VAL A 12 0.90 -22.23 -5.94
N SER A 13 0.35 -23.26 -6.58
CA SER A 13 0.73 -23.71 -7.94
C SER A 13 -0.30 -23.28 -9.00
N LEU A 14 0.08 -23.33 -10.29
CA LEU A 14 -0.88 -23.14 -11.40
C LEU A 14 -2.00 -24.19 -11.38
N ARG A 15 -1.74 -25.40 -10.87
CA ARG A 15 -2.77 -26.45 -10.70
C ARG A 15 -3.79 -26.05 -9.66
N ASP A 16 -3.37 -25.47 -8.53
CA ASP A 16 -4.28 -25.00 -7.49
C ASP A 16 -5.15 -23.85 -8.00
N ILE A 17 -4.57 -22.95 -8.78
CA ILE A 17 -5.29 -21.85 -9.42
C ILE A 17 -6.32 -22.39 -10.41
N ALA A 18 -5.92 -23.33 -11.27
CA ALA A 18 -6.82 -23.98 -12.23
C ALA A 18 -8.01 -24.64 -11.52
N LYS A 19 -7.72 -25.45 -10.49
CA LYS A 19 -8.74 -26.12 -9.68
C LYS A 19 -9.72 -25.13 -9.04
N ALA A 20 -9.21 -24.04 -8.46
CA ALA A 20 -10.02 -23.04 -7.78
C ALA A 20 -10.87 -22.19 -8.75
N SER A 21 -10.41 -21.98 -9.99
CA SER A 21 -11.14 -21.23 -11.01
C SER A 21 -12.02 -22.06 -11.93
N GLY A 22 -11.98 -23.40 -11.82
CA GLY A 22 -12.66 -24.29 -12.76
C GLY A 22 -12.00 -24.31 -14.17
N ALA A 23 -10.80 -23.75 -14.32
CA ALA A 23 -10.08 -23.69 -15.59
C ALA A 23 -9.24 -24.96 -15.82
N ASN A 24 -8.87 -25.19 -17.07
CA ASN A 24 -7.91 -26.23 -17.43
C ASN A 24 -6.47 -25.72 -17.21
N VAL A 25 -5.60 -26.54 -16.59
CA VAL A 25 -4.19 -26.21 -16.34
C VAL A 25 -3.45 -25.89 -17.66
N GLY A 26 -3.73 -26.65 -18.74
CA GLY A 26 -3.16 -26.41 -20.06
C GLY A 26 -3.53 -25.01 -20.61
N SER A 27 -4.78 -24.59 -20.43
CA SER A 27 -5.22 -23.24 -20.83
C SER A 27 -4.49 -22.14 -20.04
N LEU A 28 -4.33 -22.30 -18.71
CA LEU A 28 -3.56 -21.35 -17.92
C LEU A 28 -2.10 -21.28 -18.33
N THR A 29 -1.47 -22.45 -18.58
CA THR A 29 -0.08 -22.52 -19.04
C THR A 29 0.06 -21.89 -20.42
N TYR A 30 -0.88 -22.11 -21.32
CA TYR A 30 -0.90 -21.52 -22.66
C TYR A 30 -1.01 -19.99 -22.61
N HIS A 31 -1.94 -19.44 -21.78
CA HIS A 31 -2.17 -17.99 -21.68
C HIS A 31 -1.08 -17.25 -20.91
N PHE A 32 -0.71 -17.78 -19.75
CA PHE A 32 0.20 -17.06 -18.83
C PHE A 32 1.64 -17.59 -18.89
N GLY A 33 1.86 -18.81 -19.36
CA GLY A 33 3.16 -19.47 -19.38
C GLY A 33 3.67 -19.87 -18.00
N SER A 34 3.71 -18.95 -17.02
CA SER A 34 4.21 -19.21 -15.68
C SER A 34 3.37 -18.56 -14.59
N LYS A 35 3.55 -19.03 -13.34
CA LYS A 35 2.92 -18.43 -12.17
C LYS A 35 3.33 -16.97 -11.95
N ALA A 36 4.61 -16.66 -12.22
CA ALA A 36 5.11 -15.28 -12.12
C ALA A 36 4.43 -14.35 -13.13
N LYS A 37 4.27 -14.78 -14.39
CA LYS A 37 3.55 -13.99 -15.40
C LYS A 37 2.08 -13.79 -15.02
N LEU A 38 1.40 -14.84 -14.53
CA LEU A 38 0.02 -14.70 -14.04
C LEU A 38 -0.05 -13.72 -12.86
N LEU A 39 0.90 -13.77 -11.93
CA LEU A 39 0.94 -12.80 -10.84
C LEU A 39 1.16 -11.37 -11.36
N ARG A 40 2.03 -11.17 -12.34
CA ARG A 40 2.26 -9.87 -13.00
C ARG A 40 0.97 -9.31 -13.61
N GLU A 41 0.20 -10.11 -14.33
CA GLU A 41 -1.10 -9.73 -14.88
C GLU A 41 -2.11 -9.31 -13.79
N VAL A 42 -2.14 -10.07 -12.67
CA VAL A 42 -2.97 -9.69 -11.51
C VAL A 42 -2.53 -8.33 -10.96
N TYR A 43 -1.20 -8.10 -10.83
CA TYR A 43 -0.69 -6.82 -10.36
C TYR A 43 -1.04 -5.68 -11.31
N GLU A 44 -0.76 -5.79 -12.59
CA GLU A 44 -1.05 -4.76 -13.60
C GLU A 44 -2.52 -4.36 -13.58
N ARG A 45 -3.42 -5.36 -13.53
CA ARG A 45 -4.87 -5.11 -13.49
C ARG A 45 -5.32 -4.27 -12.30
N HIS A 46 -4.66 -4.40 -11.15
CA HIS A 46 -5.03 -3.71 -9.92
C HIS A 46 -4.19 -2.47 -9.63
N THR A 47 -2.89 -2.49 -10.00
CA THR A 47 -2.00 -1.38 -9.69
C THR A 47 -2.12 -0.22 -10.65
N VAL A 48 -2.42 -0.47 -11.93
CA VAL A 48 -2.57 0.61 -12.92
C VAL A 48 -3.64 1.61 -12.49
N PRO A 49 -4.90 1.21 -12.23
CA PRO A 49 -5.93 2.15 -11.79
C PRO A 49 -5.66 2.70 -10.38
N MET A 50 -5.15 1.89 -9.44
CA MET A 50 -4.79 2.37 -8.09
C MET A 50 -3.72 3.47 -8.15
N ASN A 51 -2.66 3.25 -8.92
CA ASN A 51 -1.58 4.25 -9.04
C ASN A 51 -2.02 5.46 -9.86
N ALA A 52 -2.92 5.30 -10.82
CA ALA A 52 -3.54 6.43 -11.52
C ALA A 52 -4.32 7.32 -10.54
N ARG A 53 -5.15 6.71 -9.69
CA ARG A 53 -5.90 7.45 -8.66
C ARG A 53 -4.99 8.11 -7.63
N ARG A 54 -3.92 7.42 -7.21
CA ARG A 54 -2.89 8.02 -6.33
C ARG A 54 -2.25 9.26 -6.96
N ARG A 55 -1.87 9.20 -8.23
CA ARG A 55 -1.24 10.34 -8.92
C ARG A 55 -2.22 11.51 -9.09
N GLU A 56 -3.48 11.23 -9.38
CA GLU A 56 -4.54 12.25 -9.45
C GLU A 56 -4.68 12.97 -8.09
N LEU A 57 -4.92 12.24 -7.02
CA LEU A 57 -5.04 12.78 -5.67
C LEU A 57 -3.76 13.50 -5.20
N LEU A 58 -2.59 12.99 -5.58
CA LEU A 58 -1.32 13.67 -5.32
C LEU A 58 -1.27 15.04 -6.04
N GLY A 59 -1.69 15.08 -7.30
CA GLY A 59 -1.78 16.33 -8.07
C GLY A 59 -2.73 17.35 -7.43
N GLU A 60 -3.84 16.91 -6.84
CA GLU A 60 -4.75 17.77 -6.08
C GLU A 60 -4.09 18.27 -4.79
N ALA A 61 -3.45 17.38 -4.04
CA ALA A 61 -2.76 17.72 -2.80
C ALA A 61 -1.65 18.77 -3.00
N LEU A 62 -0.91 18.68 -4.10
CA LEU A 62 0.18 19.61 -4.42
C LEU A 62 -0.28 21.04 -4.71
N ARG A 63 -1.57 21.28 -4.99
CA ARG A 63 -2.14 22.61 -5.17
C ARG A 63 -2.47 23.32 -3.84
N ILE A 64 -2.42 22.61 -2.73
CA ILE A 64 -2.70 23.17 -1.40
C ILE A 64 -1.50 24.01 -0.97
N SER A 65 -1.76 25.29 -0.64
CA SER A 65 -0.70 26.24 -0.27
C SER A 65 -0.16 25.99 1.14
N ASP A 66 -1.05 25.68 2.09
CA ASP A 66 -0.69 25.38 3.47
C ASP A 66 0.10 24.07 3.54
N ALA A 67 1.28 24.10 4.15
CA ALA A 67 2.19 22.96 4.17
C ALA A 67 1.68 21.80 5.02
N ASP A 68 0.96 22.07 6.10
CA ASP A 68 0.44 21.05 6.99
C ASP A 68 -0.78 20.37 6.36
N GLN A 69 -1.68 21.14 5.77
CA GLN A 69 -2.82 20.61 5.03
C GLN A 69 -2.36 19.81 3.80
N ARG A 70 -1.34 20.30 3.09
CA ARG A 70 -0.74 19.59 1.95
C ARG A 70 -0.13 18.27 2.38
N LEU A 71 0.63 18.22 3.49
CA LEU A 71 1.20 16.98 4.03
C LEU A 71 0.10 15.97 4.36
N MET A 72 -0.98 16.39 5.06
CA MET A 72 -2.13 15.54 5.33
C MET A 72 -2.79 15.00 4.06
N ALA A 73 -2.98 15.86 3.06
CA ALA A 73 -3.60 15.49 1.79
C ALA A 73 -2.74 14.50 1.00
N ILE A 74 -1.42 14.65 0.98
CA ILE A 74 -0.47 13.71 0.37
C ILE A 74 -0.56 12.34 1.04
N LEU A 75 -0.58 12.29 2.37
CA LEU A 75 -0.71 11.05 3.11
C LEU A 75 -2.05 10.35 2.81
N ARG A 76 -3.16 11.10 2.79
CA ARG A 76 -4.47 10.55 2.40
C ARG A 76 -4.48 10.05 0.96
N ALA A 77 -3.87 10.77 0.03
CA ALA A 77 -3.76 10.37 -1.37
C ALA A 77 -3.05 9.01 -1.55
N TYR A 78 -2.10 8.69 -0.69
CA TYR A 78 -1.43 7.39 -0.70
C TYR A 78 -2.26 6.28 -0.05
N VAL A 79 -2.89 6.57 1.09
CA VAL A 79 -3.57 5.58 1.94
C VAL A 79 -4.95 5.20 1.38
N VAL A 80 -5.80 6.18 1.05
CA VAL A 80 -7.21 5.97 0.69
C VAL A 80 -7.40 4.93 -0.43
N PRO A 81 -6.68 4.98 -1.57
CA PRO A 81 -6.88 4.01 -2.66
C PRO A 81 -6.60 2.56 -2.28
N ALA A 82 -5.84 2.32 -1.20
CA ALA A 82 -5.56 0.96 -0.72
C ALA A 82 -6.73 0.33 0.07
N PHE A 83 -7.67 1.14 0.56
CA PHE A 83 -8.85 0.70 1.31
C PHE A 83 -10.12 0.63 0.45
N VAL A 84 -10.13 1.24 -0.74
CA VAL A 84 -11.30 1.22 -1.63
C VAL A 84 -11.61 -0.21 -2.09
N SER A 85 -12.91 -0.55 -2.21
CA SER A 85 -13.35 -1.87 -2.63
C SER A 85 -13.16 -2.06 -4.15
N SER A 86 -12.80 -3.27 -4.56
CA SER A 86 -12.69 -3.63 -5.97
C SER A 86 -14.00 -3.52 -6.77
N SER A 87 -15.16 -3.48 -6.07
CA SER A 87 -16.48 -3.29 -6.69
C SER A 87 -16.75 -1.85 -7.15
N GLU A 88 -15.94 -0.88 -6.74
CA GLU A 88 -16.11 0.53 -7.08
C GLU A 88 -15.30 0.98 -8.31
N GLY A 89 -14.75 0.04 -9.07
CA GLY A 89 -14.06 0.33 -10.34
C GLY A 89 -12.63 0.90 -10.21
N ASP A 90 -12.14 1.13 -9.02
CA ASP A 90 -10.84 1.79 -8.77
C ASP A 90 -9.63 0.83 -8.64
N GLY A 91 -9.78 -0.38 -9.12
CA GLY A 91 -8.66 -1.29 -9.49
C GLY A 91 -7.78 -1.86 -8.38
N GLY A 92 -8.08 -1.65 -7.12
CA GLY A 92 -7.19 -2.16 -6.09
C GLY A 92 -7.91 -2.85 -4.96
N GLY A 93 -8.34 -2.09 -4.02
CA GLY A 93 -9.10 -2.52 -2.87
C GLY A 93 -8.31 -3.25 -1.81
N ALA A 94 -8.98 -3.42 -0.68
CA ALA A 94 -8.40 -4.02 0.51
C ALA A 94 -7.92 -5.46 0.30
N GLU A 95 -8.60 -6.25 -0.55
CA GLU A 95 -8.19 -7.63 -0.82
C GLU A 95 -6.87 -7.71 -1.60
N PHE A 96 -6.68 -6.83 -2.61
CA PHE A 96 -5.42 -6.75 -3.33
C PHE A 96 -4.28 -6.27 -2.42
N THR A 97 -4.53 -5.25 -1.60
CA THR A 97 -3.52 -4.74 -0.67
C THR A 97 -3.15 -5.79 0.40
N ARG A 98 -4.12 -6.57 0.88
CA ARG A 98 -3.87 -7.71 1.76
C ARG A 98 -3.00 -8.77 1.07
N MET A 99 -3.31 -9.15 -0.17
CA MET A 99 -2.49 -10.07 -0.95
C MET A 99 -1.05 -9.54 -1.08
N ARG A 100 -0.88 -8.28 -1.43
CA ARG A 100 0.43 -7.62 -1.52
C ARG A 100 1.20 -7.71 -0.20
N ALA A 101 0.54 -7.49 0.93
CA ALA A 101 1.17 -7.56 2.24
C ALA A 101 1.68 -8.97 2.56
N VAL A 102 0.90 -10.00 2.27
CA VAL A 102 1.31 -11.41 2.44
C VAL A 102 2.52 -11.74 1.56
N LEU A 103 2.48 -11.36 0.28
CA LEU A 103 3.58 -11.61 -0.65
C LEU A 103 4.86 -10.84 -0.27
N SER A 104 4.71 -9.61 0.26
CA SER A 104 5.84 -8.83 0.76
C SER A 104 6.51 -9.50 1.97
N ALA A 105 5.72 -10.06 2.88
CA ALA A 105 6.23 -10.75 4.07
C ALA A 105 6.89 -12.10 3.74
N GLU A 106 6.46 -12.79 2.69
CA GLU A 106 7.01 -14.07 2.26
C GLU A 106 8.43 -13.94 1.67
N GLY A 107 8.78 -12.79 1.12
CA GLY A 107 10.13 -12.50 0.62
C GLY A 107 10.54 -13.27 -0.64
N ASN A 108 9.60 -13.83 -1.40
CA ASN A 108 9.92 -14.54 -2.63
C ASN A 108 10.48 -13.57 -3.69
N PRO A 109 11.66 -13.85 -4.34
CA PRO A 109 12.30 -12.91 -5.25
C PRO A 109 11.45 -12.51 -6.46
N ASP A 110 10.72 -13.46 -7.07
CA ASP A 110 9.85 -13.17 -8.23
C ASP A 110 8.70 -12.23 -7.82
N ALA A 111 8.07 -12.50 -6.66
CA ALA A 111 7.00 -11.66 -6.14
C ALA A 111 7.53 -10.26 -5.76
N GLN A 112 8.71 -10.18 -5.15
CA GLN A 112 9.34 -8.91 -4.79
C GLN A 112 9.67 -8.06 -6.02
N ALA A 113 10.19 -8.66 -7.08
CA ALA A 113 10.46 -7.95 -8.34
C ALA A 113 9.16 -7.39 -8.95
N ILE A 114 8.08 -8.18 -8.98
CA ILE A 114 6.77 -7.73 -9.48
C ILE A 114 6.21 -6.58 -8.63
N ILE A 115 6.36 -6.65 -7.31
CA ILE A 115 5.93 -5.59 -6.39
C ILE A 115 6.72 -4.31 -6.64
N ALA A 116 8.04 -4.40 -6.78
CA ALA A 116 8.92 -3.26 -7.05
C ALA A 116 8.55 -2.59 -8.38
N ASP A 117 8.44 -3.35 -9.46
CA ASP A 117 8.04 -2.86 -10.79
C ASP A 117 6.69 -2.11 -10.74
N ALA A 118 5.75 -2.63 -9.95
CA ALA A 118 4.40 -2.08 -9.89
C ALA A 118 4.28 -0.79 -9.04
N PHE A 119 5.15 -0.57 -8.05
CA PHE A 119 4.94 0.47 -7.05
C PHE A 119 6.08 1.46 -6.86
N ASP A 120 7.32 1.11 -7.20
CA ASP A 120 8.48 1.94 -6.85
C ASP A 120 8.44 3.34 -7.44
N GLU A 121 7.99 3.48 -8.69
CA GLU A 121 7.87 4.79 -9.33
C GLU A 121 6.88 5.69 -8.57
N THR A 122 5.68 5.17 -8.28
CA THR A 122 4.67 5.91 -7.51
C THR A 122 5.19 6.22 -6.11
N SER A 123 5.84 5.27 -5.44
CA SER A 123 6.40 5.48 -4.10
C SER A 123 7.46 6.59 -4.08
N ARG A 124 8.35 6.64 -5.07
CA ARG A 124 9.35 7.71 -5.22
C ARG A 124 8.71 9.08 -5.43
N ALA A 125 7.62 9.16 -6.23
CA ALA A 125 6.89 10.41 -6.43
C ALA A 125 6.28 10.93 -5.12
N PHE A 126 5.70 10.04 -4.30
CA PHE A 126 5.18 10.41 -2.99
C PHE A 126 6.28 10.81 -2.00
N ILE A 127 7.40 10.09 -1.93
CA ILE A 127 8.54 10.46 -1.09
C ILE A 127 9.07 11.85 -1.47
N LYS A 128 9.15 12.17 -2.76
CA LYS A 128 9.54 13.50 -3.22
C LYS A 128 8.55 14.56 -2.74
N ALA A 129 7.25 14.35 -2.91
CA ALA A 129 6.22 15.28 -2.46
C ALA A 129 6.24 15.49 -0.93
N LEU A 130 6.48 14.45 -0.17
CA LEU A 130 6.64 14.51 1.28
C LEU A 130 7.90 15.31 1.67
N SER A 131 9.01 15.13 0.94
CA SER A 131 10.24 15.92 1.13
C SER A 131 10.00 17.42 0.98
N ASP A 132 9.17 17.82 0.02
CA ASP A 132 8.82 19.22 -0.21
C ASP A 132 7.98 19.82 0.95
N CYS A 133 7.32 19.00 1.74
CA CYS A 133 6.56 19.41 2.94
C CYS A 133 7.41 19.48 4.23
N VAL A 134 8.56 18.82 4.25
CA VAL A 134 9.46 18.75 5.42
C VAL A 134 10.89 19.09 4.97
N PRO A 135 11.15 20.36 4.58
CA PRO A 135 12.44 20.78 4.04
C PRO A 135 13.57 20.53 5.03
N GLY A 136 14.71 20.08 4.50
CA GLY A 136 15.89 19.71 5.30
C GLY A 136 15.85 18.31 5.90
N ALA A 137 14.73 17.60 5.86
CA ALA A 137 14.66 16.24 6.38
C ALA A 137 15.58 15.29 5.59
N PRO A 138 16.37 14.43 6.26
CA PRO A 138 17.24 13.50 5.58
C PRO A 138 16.43 12.44 4.82
N LEU A 139 16.87 12.11 3.60
CA LEU A 139 16.21 11.10 2.75
C LEU A 139 15.96 9.78 3.48
N ALA A 140 16.93 9.32 4.28
CA ALA A 140 16.79 8.11 5.08
C ALA A 140 15.57 8.19 6.03
N GLY A 141 15.37 9.32 6.70
CA GLY A 141 14.22 9.55 7.58
C GLY A 141 12.89 9.50 6.82
N LEU A 142 12.83 10.10 5.62
CA LEU A 142 11.64 10.09 4.76
C LEU A 142 11.31 8.65 4.30
N VAL A 143 12.32 7.90 3.85
CA VAL A 143 12.14 6.52 3.40
C VAL A 143 11.65 5.63 4.55
N TRP A 144 12.26 5.71 5.74
CA TRP A 144 11.84 4.91 6.89
C TRP A 144 10.41 5.22 7.33
N ARG A 145 10.01 6.50 7.37
CA ARG A 145 8.64 6.88 7.75
C ARG A 145 7.61 6.45 6.69
N SER A 146 7.99 6.49 5.42
CA SER A 146 7.16 5.93 4.34
C SER A 146 7.00 4.41 4.48
N GLN A 147 8.04 3.70 4.90
CA GLN A 147 7.98 2.27 5.18
C GLN A 147 7.09 1.96 6.40
N PHE A 148 7.15 2.77 7.45
CA PHE A 148 6.26 2.62 8.62
C PHE A 148 4.80 2.88 8.27
N LEU A 149 4.50 3.89 7.46
CA LEU A 149 3.16 4.13 6.92
C LEU A 149 2.65 2.90 6.15
N LEU A 150 3.48 2.33 5.27
CA LEU A 150 3.12 1.13 4.51
C LEU A 150 2.88 -0.07 5.43
N GLY A 151 3.71 -0.26 6.46
CA GLY A 151 3.53 -1.30 7.46
C GLY A 151 2.22 -1.14 8.25
N SER A 152 1.89 0.08 8.66
CA SER A 152 0.63 0.38 9.36
C SER A 152 -0.59 0.05 8.48
N LEU A 153 -0.54 0.43 7.21
CA LEU A 153 -1.59 0.15 6.23
C LEU A 153 -1.76 -1.37 6.04
N TYR A 154 -0.68 -2.12 5.89
CA TYR A 154 -0.74 -3.56 5.74
C TYR A 154 -1.34 -4.23 6.97
N TYR A 155 -0.86 -3.85 8.15
CA TYR A 155 -1.30 -4.49 9.37
C TYR A 155 -2.76 -4.21 9.71
N ALA A 156 -3.24 -3.01 9.43
CA ALA A 156 -4.65 -2.65 9.57
C ALA A 156 -5.57 -3.52 8.68
N LEU A 157 -5.11 -3.87 7.47
CA LEU A 157 -5.88 -4.71 6.54
C LEU A 157 -5.77 -6.21 6.80
N ILE A 158 -4.62 -6.68 7.33
CA ILE A 158 -4.41 -8.11 7.61
C ILE A 158 -5.12 -8.54 8.90
N ASN A 159 -5.10 -7.70 9.93
CA ASN A 159 -5.54 -8.08 11.28
C ASN A 159 -6.42 -7.02 11.94
N PRO A 160 -7.55 -6.63 11.31
CA PRO A 160 -8.47 -5.63 11.88
C PRO A 160 -9.08 -6.09 13.20
N GLU A 161 -9.37 -7.39 13.35
CA GLU A 161 -9.94 -8.00 14.56
C GLU A 161 -9.11 -7.76 15.83
N ARG A 162 -7.81 -7.55 15.67
CA ARG A 162 -6.94 -7.20 16.79
C ARG A 162 -7.33 -5.87 17.44
N VAL A 163 -7.72 -4.87 16.64
CA VAL A 163 -8.17 -3.56 17.14
C VAL A 163 -9.44 -3.74 17.97
N THR A 164 -10.43 -4.44 17.42
CA THR A 164 -11.70 -4.73 18.11
C THR A 164 -11.46 -5.48 19.42
N ARG A 165 -10.61 -6.51 19.40
CA ARG A 165 -10.30 -7.30 20.59
C ARG A 165 -9.57 -6.52 21.67
N LEU A 166 -8.56 -5.71 21.30
CA LEU A 166 -7.77 -4.94 22.28
C LEU A 166 -8.55 -3.77 22.88
N SER A 167 -9.54 -3.23 22.16
CA SER A 167 -10.44 -2.19 22.66
C SER A 167 -11.61 -2.74 23.49
N GLY A 168 -11.68 -4.04 23.71
CA GLY A 168 -12.83 -4.67 24.37
C GLY A 168 -14.15 -4.50 23.60
N GLY A 169 -14.06 -4.39 22.26
CA GLY A 169 -15.21 -4.19 21.37
C GLY A 169 -15.70 -2.74 21.22
N THR A 170 -15.02 -1.77 21.85
CA THR A 170 -15.41 -0.36 21.77
C THR A 170 -15.05 0.29 20.43
N VAL A 171 -14.08 -0.29 19.71
CA VAL A 171 -13.63 0.16 18.38
C VAL A 171 -13.81 -0.99 17.40
N ASP A 172 -14.49 -0.72 16.28
CA ASP A 172 -14.57 -1.68 15.18
C ASP A 172 -13.30 -1.59 14.31
N GLY A 173 -12.47 -2.63 14.35
CA GLY A 173 -11.27 -2.68 13.52
C GLY A 173 -11.54 -2.79 12.01
N ASN A 174 -12.77 -3.12 11.61
CA ASN A 174 -13.19 -3.16 10.20
C ASN A 174 -13.71 -1.81 9.70
N ASP A 175 -13.82 -0.80 10.56
CA ASP A 175 -14.11 0.58 10.14
C ASP A 175 -12.93 1.14 9.35
N ARG A 176 -13.09 1.12 8.02
CA ARG A 176 -12.05 1.54 7.08
C ARG A 176 -11.76 3.03 7.16
N GLU A 177 -12.77 3.85 7.40
CA GLU A 177 -12.61 5.30 7.50
C GLU A 177 -11.83 5.64 8.76
N ALA A 178 -12.18 5.06 9.89
CA ALA A 178 -11.42 5.19 11.13
C ALA A 178 -9.97 4.74 10.96
N ALA A 179 -9.74 3.58 10.32
CA ALA A 179 -8.39 3.08 10.06
C ALA A 179 -7.56 4.05 9.19
N VAL A 180 -8.15 4.57 8.11
CA VAL A 180 -7.50 5.59 7.25
C VAL A 180 -7.13 6.83 8.06
N ASN A 181 -8.06 7.37 8.86
CA ASN A 181 -7.83 8.55 9.67
C ASN A 181 -6.69 8.33 10.66
N GLN A 182 -6.69 7.23 11.40
CA GLN A 182 -5.62 6.89 12.36
C GLN A 182 -4.25 6.71 11.71
N ILE A 183 -4.17 6.05 10.56
CA ILE A 183 -2.91 5.89 9.82
C ILE A 183 -2.40 7.25 9.34
N VAL A 184 -3.26 8.11 8.83
CA VAL A 184 -2.88 9.43 8.32
C VAL A 184 -2.42 10.34 9.46
N GLU A 185 -3.14 10.40 10.57
CA GLU A 185 -2.78 11.20 11.75
C GLU A 185 -1.45 10.77 12.36
N ALA A 186 -1.24 9.46 12.58
CA ALA A 186 0.01 8.92 13.10
C ALA A 186 1.19 9.20 12.15
N SER A 187 0.96 9.06 10.84
CA SER A 187 1.99 9.35 9.84
C SER A 187 2.29 10.85 9.77
N TYR A 188 1.29 11.71 9.81
CA TYR A 188 1.47 13.15 9.87
C TYR A 188 2.36 13.56 11.05
N ALA A 189 2.04 13.10 12.26
CA ALA A 189 2.86 13.38 13.45
C ALA A 189 4.30 12.89 13.27
N SER A 190 4.49 11.70 12.69
CA SER A 190 5.80 11.13 12.39
C SER A 190 6.60 11.96 11.39
N PHE A 191 6.01 12.42 10.29
CA PHE A 191 6.72 13.28 9.32
C PHE A 191 6.98 14.68 9.88
N ARG A 192 6.08 15.24 10.68
CA ARG A 192 6.30 16.53 11.36
C ARG A 192 7.46 16.48 12.34
N SER A 193 7.70 15.35 13.02
CA SER A 193 8.85 15.21 13.91
C SER A 193 10.19 15.34 13.18
N LEU A 194 10.29 14.87 11.92
CA LEU A 194 11.49 15.05 11.09
C LEU A 194 11.83 16.53 10.89
N ALA A 195 10.84 17.36 10.59
CA ALA A 195 11.07 18.79 10.39
C ALA A 195 11.56 19.48 11.67
N LEU A 196 11.15 19.02 12.84
CA LEU A 196 11.59 19.56 14.13
C LEU A 196 13.02 19.11 14.47
N GLU A 197 13.37 17.86 14.20
CA GLU A 197 14.71 17.31 14.40
C GLU A 197 15.76 18.06 13.55
N THR A 198 15.44 18.31 12.27
CA THR A 198 16.31 19.05 11.36
C THR A 198 16.59 20.47 11.87
N ARG A 199 15.54 21.21 12.27
CA ARG A 199 15.69 22.56 12.82
C ARG A 199 16.49 22.62 14.11
N ARG A 200 16.48 21.57 14.93
CA ARG A 200 17.31 21.47 16.14
C ARG A 200 18.79 21.27 15.80
N SER A 201 19.08 20.42 14.81
CA SER A 201 20.45 20.16 14.36
C SER A 201 21.10 21.36 13.66
N GLU A 202 20.32 22.23 13.03
CA GLU A 202 20.81 23.48 12.40
C GLU A 202 21.12 24.59 13.44
N ARG A 203 20.59 24.46 14.66
CA ARG A 203 20.78 25.45 15.76
C ARG A 203 21.82 25.05 16.78
N ALA A 204 22.35 23.82 16.70
CA ALA A 204 23.39 23.27 17.59
C ALA A 204 24.78 23.35 16.94
#